data_32aa8ecaa7846a27140ea4a287b570f8
#
_entry.id   32aa8ecaa7846a27140ea4a287b570f8
#
_cell.length_a   1.000
_cell.length_b   1.000
_cell.length_c   1.000
_cell.angle_alpha   90.00
_cell.angle_beta   90.00
_cell.angle_gamma   90.00
#
_symmetry.space_group_name_H-M   'P 1'
#
loop_
_entity.id
_entity.type
_entity.pdbx_description
1 polymer ?
#
loop_
_entity_poly.entity_id
_entity_poly.type
_entity_poly.pdbx_seq_one_letter_code
_entity_poly.pdbx_strand_id
1 'polypeptide(L)'
;AELARGGKVSLPGAAAIDYGYVTLNYDKAWFAKNKLPLPKTLNDLALPAYKNLLAVENPATSSPGLAFLAATIHALGEEKAFALWGKLRDNGVKVSKGWTEAYYTDFSKNGGGRPIVVSYATSPAAEVFYSKEKLSDAPTANLLLPGTVFRQVEGAALVKGGKEPKLAQQFIAFLRSDAVQKDIPTRMWMYPAMDGVALDPVYKHAEQPAAHDTPDSATLAAKQRAWVGRWARVVLKSGV
;
A
#
# COMPACT_ATOMS: atom_id res chain seq x y z
N ALA A 1 9.88 -4.17 -26.08
CA ALA A 1 9.90 -2.68 -26.11
C ALA A 1 8.53 -2.08 -26.49
N GLU A 2 7.78 -2.74 -27.37
CA GLU A 2 6.45 -2.26 -27.80
C GLU A 2 5.36 -2.40 -26.76
N LEU A 3 5.38 -3.46 -25.95
CA LEU A 3 4.40 -3.69 -24.88
C LEU A 3 4.50 -2.70 -23.70
N ALA A 4 5.60 -1.96 -23.62
CA ALA A 4 5.82 -1.00 -22.53
C ALA A 4 5.43 0.45 -22.92
N ARG A 5 4.99 0.70 -24.15
CA ARG A 5 4.64 2.04 -24.63
C ARG A 5 3.20 2.42 -24.32
N GLY A 6 3.02 3.65 -23.90
CA GLY A 6 1.73 4.27 -23.59
C GLY A 6 1.24 3.99 -22.17
N GLY A 7 0.54 4.95 -21.59
CA GLY A 7 -0.05 4.88 -20.28
C GLY A 7 0.55 5.82 -19.25
N LYS A 8 -0.14 5.96 -18.12
CA LYS A 8 0.17 6.91 -17.03
C LYS A 8 1.41 6.52 -16.23
N VAL A 9 1.78 5.25 -16.26
CA VAL A 9 2.93 4.70 -15.53
C VAL A 9 3.74 3.76 -16.42
N SER A 10 5.02 3.62 -16.10
CA SER A 10 5.91 2.68 -16.77
C SER A 10 6.58 1.74 -15.78
N LEU A 11 6.91 0.55 -16.23
CA LEU A 11 7.62 -0.45 -15.46
C LEU A 11 8.76 -1.02 -16.30
N PRO A 12 10.02 -0.93 -15.85
CA PRO A 12 11.16 -1.45 -16.61
C PRO A 12 11.04 -2.95 -16.88
N GLY A 13 11.15 -3.35 -18.13
CA GLY A 13 11.13 -4.77 -18.54
C GLY A 13 9.76 -5.45 -18.52
N ALA A 14 8.69 -4.75 -18.19
CA ALA A 14 7.32 -5.28 -18.14
C ALA A 14 6.31 -4.29 -18.73
N ALA A 15 5.12 -4.78 -19.05
CA ALA A 15 3.98 -3.94 -19.39
C ALA A 15 3.24 -3.56 -18.11
N ALA A 16 3.14 -2.28 -17.80
CA ALA A 16 2.33 -1.81 -16.68
C ALA A 16 0.84 -2.08 -16.95
N ILE A 17 0.15 -2.64 -15.99
CA ILE A 17 -1.27 -3.01 -16.06
C ILE A 17 -2.11 -2.07 -15.20
N ASP A 18 -1.65 -1.81 -13.99
CA ASP A 18 -2.29 -0.88 -13.06
C ASP A 18 -1.27 -0.26 -12.09
N TYR A 19 -1.74 0.68 -11.30
CA TYR A 19 -0.96 1.24 -10.21
C TYR A 19 -1.86 1.67 -9.05
N GLY A 20 -1.27 1.77 -7.87
CA GLY A 20 -1.95 2.25 -6.68
C GLY A 20 -0.97 2.82 -5.68
N TYR A 21 -1.48 3.20 -4.53
CA TYR A 21 -0.68 3.78 -3.46
C TYR A 21 -0.91 3.01 -2.17
N VAL A 22 0.15 2.41 -1.67
CA VAL A 22 0.17 1.88 -0.30
C VAL A 22 0.41 3.06 0.64
N THR A 23 -0.42 3.17 1.67
CA THR A 23 -0.34 4.22 2.68
C THR A 23 -1.03 3.79 3.98
N LEU A 24 -1.10 4.68 4.96
CA LEU A 24 -1.87 4.45 6.17
C LEU A 24 -3.35 4.79 5.95
N ASN A 25 -4.22 3.93 6.46
CA ASN A 25 -5.64 4.23 6.63
C ASN A 25 -5.96 4.33 8.13
N TYR A 26 -6.97 5.14 8.48
CA TYR A 26 -7.43 5.25 9.86
C TYR A 26 -8.95 5.14 9.98
N ASP A 27 -9.42 4.66 11.12
CA ASP A 27 -10.82 4.54 11.49
C ASP A 27 -11.33 5.86 12.05
N LYS A 28 -12.18 6.57 11.28
CA LYS A 28 -12.73 7.87 11.65
C LYS A 28 -13.54 7.81 12.95
N ALA A 29 -14.36 6.78 13.10
CA ALA A 29 -15.24 6.65 14.27
C ALA A 29 -14.43 6.42 15.54
N TRP A 30 -13.36 5.61 15.45
CA TRP A 30 -12.49 5.36 16.60
C TRP A 30 -11.79 6.65 17.07
N PHE A 31 -11.20 7.42 16.14
CA PHE A 31 -10.52 8.68 16.48
C PHE A 31 -11.49 9.72 17.05
N ALA A 32 -12.69 9.85 16.48
CA ALA A 32 -13.73 10.75 16.98
C ALA A 32 -14.17 10.36 18.40
N LYS A 33 -14.44 9.07 18.65
CA LYS A 33 -14.86 8.55 19.97
C LYS A 33 -13.80 8.79 21.03
N ASN A 34 -12.52 8.57 20.70
CA ASN A 34 -11.43 8.68 21.67
C ASN A 34 -10.88 10.12 21.79
N LYS A 35 -11.36 11.06 20.98
CA LYS A 35 -10.91 12.46 20.94
C LYS A 35 -9.38 12.59 20.81
N LEU A 36 -8.74 11.62 20.15
CA LEU A 36 -7.32 11.64 19.90
C LEU A 36 -7.07 12.37 18.57
N PRO A 37 -6.18 13.39 18.54
CA PRO A 37 -5.81 14.01 17.27
C PRO A 37 -5.10 12.99 16.36
N LEU A 38 -5.24 13.17 15.05
CA LEU A 38 -4.49 12.36 14.09
C LEU A 38 -2.99 12.70 14.17
N PRO A 39 -2.09 11.72 13.98
CA PRO A 39 -0.65 11.98 13.90
C PRO A 39 -0.37 12.90 12.69
N LYS A 40 0.56 13.81 12.85
CA LYS A 40 0.98 14.77 11.81
C LYS A 40 2.28 14.38 11.12
N THR A 41 3.04 13.51 11.75
CA THR A 41 4.30 12.99 11.24
C THR A 41 4.40 11.48 11.49
N LEU A 42 5.26 10.84 10.72
CA LEU A 42 5.55 9.41 10.93
C LEU A 42 6.15 9.14 12.33
N ASN A 43 6.91 10.09 12.88
CA ASN A 43 7.47 9.98 14.23
C ASN A 43 6.40 10.05 15.34
N ASP A 44 5.28 10.71 15.11
CA ASP A 44 4.21 10.80 16.11
C ASP A 44 3.64 9.41 16.45
N LEU A 45 3.65 8.48 15.48
CA LEU A 45 3.22 7.09 15.71
C LEU A 45 4.05 6.35 16.77
N ALA A 46 5.24 6.85 17.08
CA ALA A 46 6.10 6.33 18.16
C ALA A 46 5.87 7.02 19.51
N LEU A 47 5.00 8.02 19.60
CA LEU A 47 4.66 8.69 20.87
C LEU A 47 3.73 7.80 21.71
N PRO A 48 3.80 7.91 23.06
CA PRO A 48 2.95 7.15 23.97
C PRO A 48 1.45 7.29 23.69
N ALA A 49 1.00 8.44 23.19
CA ALA A 49 -0.40 8.68 22.83
C ALA A 49 -0.93 7.73 21.74
N TYR A 50 -0.03 7.21 20.88
CA TYR A 50 -0.37 6.28 19.79
C TYR A 50 0.06 4.84 20.10
N LYS A 51 0.32 4.53 21.37
CA LYS A 51 0.72 3.18 21.78
C LYS A 51 -0.36 2.17 21.43
N ASN A 52 0.06 1.07 20.80
CA ASN A 52 -0.82 -0.02 20.35
C ASN A 52 -1.87 0.39 19.29
N LEU A 53 -1.68 1.47 18.54
CA LEU A 53 -2.69 1.92 17.57
C LEU A 53 -2.39 1.53 16.13
N LEU A 54 -1.15 1.15 15.80
CA LEU A 54 -0.73 0.86 14.43
C LEU A 54 -0.69 -0.66 14.16
N ALA A 55 -1.28 -1.07 13.04
CA ALA A 55 -1.06 -2.37 12.42
C ALA A 55 -0.29 -2.22 11.11
N VAL A 56 0.69 -3.09 10.91
CA VAL A 56 1.50 -3.18 9.68
C VAL A 56 1.64 -4.64 9.26
N GLU A 57 1.98 -4.89 8.01
CA GLU A 57 2.28 -6.23 7.55
C GLU A 57 3.79 -6.51 7.59
N ASN A 58 4.12 -7.77 7.73
CA ASN A 58 5.49 -8.25 7.64
C ASN A 58 6.04 -8.05 6.20
N PRO A 59 7.10 -7.28 6.00
CA PRO A 59 7.66 -7.01 4.68
C PRO A 59 8.27 -8.24 3.99
N ALA A 60 8.49 -9.33 4.71
CA ALA A 60 8.97 -10.58 4.13
C ALA A 60 7.86 -11.40 3.46
N THR A 61 6.59 -11.15 3.82
CA THR A 61 5.43 -11.97 3.38
C THR A 61 4.31 -11.16 2.75
N SER A 62 4.45 -9.83 2.69
CA SER A 62 3.42 -8.91 2.21
C SER A 62 4.02 -7.80 1.36
N SER A 63 3.47 -7.60 0.16
CA SER A 63 3.86 -6.50 -0.73
C SER A 63 3.57 -5.11 -0.12
N PRO A 64 2.38 -4.82 0.45
CA PRO A 64 2.16 -3.55 1.13
C PRO A 64 3.07 -3.36 2.36
N GLY A 65 3.41 -4.41 3.10
CA GLY A 65 4.40 -4.32 4.18
C GLY A 65 5.78 -3.93 3.68
N LEU A 66 6.24 -4.51 2.57
CA LEU A 66 7.51 -4.13 1.93
C LEU A 66 7.45 -2.71 1.37
N ALA A 67 6.35 -2.33 0.73
CA ALA A 67 6.14 -0.99 0.19
C ALA A 67 6.22 0.08 1.29
N PHE A 68 5.55 -0.14 2.42
CA PHE A 68 5.59 0.78 3.56
C PHE A 68 6.98 0.87 4.19
N LEU A 69 7.68 -0.26 4.36
CA LEU A 69 9.08 -0.24 4.81
C LEU A 69 9.97 0.58 3.88
N ALA A 70 9.84 0.36 2.57
CA ALA A 70 10.66 1.06 1.56
C ALA A 70 10.36 2.57 1.55
N ALA A 71 9.09 2.99 1.69
CA ALA A 71 8.72 4.40 1.79
C ALA A 71 9.35 5.06 3.02
N THR A 72 9.29 4.41 4.18
CA THR A 72 9.92 4.96 5.40
C THR A 72 11.44 5.12 5.26
N ILE A 73 12.10 4.17 4.60
CA ILE A 73 13.55 4.23 4.36
C ILE A 73 13.90 5.32 3.34
N HIS A 74 13.11 5.45 2.28
CA HIS A 74 13.33 6.48 1.26
C HIS A 74 13.24 7.88 1.84
N ALA A 75 12.21 8.14 2.65
CA ALA A 75 11.97 9.46 3.24
C ALA A 75 12.97 9.82 4.35
N LEU A 76 13.37 8.87 5.18
CA LEU A 76 14.17 9.15 6.38
C LEU A 76 15.65 8.79 6.25
N GLY A 77 16.01 7.98 5.24
CA GLY A 77 17.29 7.29 5.19
C GLY A 77 17.31 6.06 6.11
N GLU A 78 18.19 5.08 5.78
CA GLU A 78 18.20 3.76 6.44
C GLU A 78 18.31 3.84 7.96
N GLU A 79 19.29 4.59 8.49
CA GLU A 79 19.54 4.61 9.93
C GLU A 79 18.37 5.20 10.73
N LYS A 80 17.82 6.32 10.29
CA LYS A 80 16.67 6.96 10.97
C LYS A 80 15.42 6.12 10.85
N ALA A 81 15.18 5.48 9.68
CA ALA A 81 14.05 4.61 9.49
C ALA A 81 14.10 3.40 10.42
N PHE A 82 15.24 2.70 10.53
CA PHE A 82 15.35 1.56 11.43
C PHE A 82 15.33 1.96 12.92
N ALA A 83 15.82 3.14 13.27
CA ALA A 83 15.66 3.69 14.62
C ALA A 83 14.16 3.95 14.94
N LEU A 84 13.42 4.50 13.98
CA LEU A 84 11.96 4.67 14.11
C LEU A 84 11.25 3.32 14.24
N TRP A 85 11.58 2.33 13.41
CA TRP A 85 10.99 0.99 13.49
C TRP A 85 11.22 0.32 14.85
N GLY A 86 12.38 0.54 15.48
CA GLY A 86 12.63 0.13 16.86
C GLY A 86 11.67 0.80 17.85
N LYS A 87 11.45 2.12 17.72
CA LYS A 87 10.48 2.85 18.55
C LYS A 87 9.05 2.40 18.32
N LEU A 88 8.66 2.11 17.07
CA LEU A 88 7.32 1.58 16.75
C LEU A 88 7.10 0.20 17.38
N ARG A 89 8.11 -0.68 17.36
CA ARG A 89 8.08 -1.95 18.09
C ARG A 89 7.81 -1.71 19.57
N ASP A 90 8.59 -0.84 20.21
CA ASP A 90 8.49 -0.54 21.64
C ASP A 90 7.15 0.14 21.98
N ASN A 91 6.57 0.85 21.00
CA ASN A 91 5.24 1.45 21.10
C ASN A 91 4.11 0.46 20.74
N GLY A 92 4.43 -0.82 20.56
CA GLY A 92 3.45 -1.90 20.41
C GLY A 92 2.80 -1.99 19.04
N VAL A 93 3.57 -1.71 17.96
CA VAL A 93 3.09 -1.97 16.59
C VAL A 93 2.68 -3.43 16.44
N LYS A 94 1.49 -3.67 15.89
CA LYS A 94 1.03 -5.01 15.54
C LYS A 94 1.58 -5.38 14.17
N VAL A 95 2.25 -6.51 14.08
CA VAL A 95 2.73 -7.06 12.82
C VAL A 95 1.83 -8.22 12.42
N SER A 96 1.18 -8.10 11.27
CA SER A 96 0.32 -9.12 10.67
C SER A 96 1.08 -9.87 9.56
N LYS A 97 0.69 -11.09 9.28
CA LYS A 97 1.32 -11.91 8.24
C LYS A 97 1.12 -11.34 6.84
N GLY A 98 -0.03 -10.70 6.60
CA GLY A 98 -0.39 -10.09 5.32
C GLY A 98 -1.57 -9.14 5.44
N TRP A 99 -1.90 -8.50 4.33
CA TRP A 99 -2.92 -7.46 4.27
C TRP A 99 -4.31 -7.93 4.76
N THR A 100 -4.73 -9.12 4.38
CA THR A 100 -6.04 -9.67 4.79
C THR A 100 -6.16 -9.73 6.31
N GLU A 101 -5.13 -10.20 7.02
CA GLU A 101 -5.12 -10.24 8.47
C GLU A 101 -5.09 -8.82 9.08
N ALA A 102 -4.20 -7.95 8.58
CA ALA A 102 -4.10 -6.57 9.06
C ALA A 102 -5.42 -5.83 8.92
N TYR A 103 -6.06 -5.93 7.75
CA TYR A 103 -7.25 -5.15 7.42
C TYR A 103 -8.54 -5.72 8.02
N TYR A 104 -8.76 -7.03 7.95
CA TYR A 104 -10.02 -7.65 8.38
C TYR A 104 -10.02 -8.21 9.81
N THR A 105 -8.83 -8.36 10.43
CA THR A 105 -8.74 -8.89 11.79
C THR A 105 -8.20 -7.85 12.78
N ASP A 106 -7.13 -7.13 12.43
CA ASP A 106 -6.46 -6.23 13.36
C ASP A 106 -7.02 -4.80 13.32
N PHE A 107 -7.54 -4.33 12.19
CA PHE A 107 -8.07 -2.99 12.02
C PHE A 107 -9.40 -2.79 12.74
N SER A 108 -9.53 -1.70 13.51
CA SER A 108 -10.69 -1.44 14.38
C SER A 108 -11.99 -1.27 13.61
N LYS A 109 -11.94 -0.75 12.39
CA LYS A 109 -13.10 -0.65 11.49
C LYS A 109 -13.80 -2.01 11.30
N ASN A 110 -13.05 -3.09 11.35
CA ASN A 110 -13.55 -4.46 11.18
C ASN A 110 -13.57 -5.26 12.50
N GLY A 111 -13.58 -4.58 13.65
CA GLY A 111 -13.67 -5.19 14.97
C GLY A 111 -12.34 -5.50 15.66
N GLY A 112 -11.22 -5.18 15.02
CA GLY A 112 -9.90 -5.32 15.64
C GLY A 112 -9.57 -4.22 16.63
N GLY A 113 -8.34 -4.22 17.13
CA GLY A 113 -7.89 -3.28 18.16
C GLY A 113 -7.00 -2.14 17.64
N ARG A 114 -6.76 -2.01 16.32
CA ARG A 114 -5.79 -1.09 15.74
C ARG A 114 -6.49 -0.07 14.83
N PRO A 115 -6.62 1.20 15.24
CA PRO A 115 -7.32 2.21 14.46
C PRO A 115 -6.51 2.81 13.30
N ILE A 116 -5.24 2.43 13.15
CA ILE A 116 -4.39 2.80 12.02
C ILE A 116 -3.83 1.51 11.41
N VAL A 117 -3.92 1.37 10.10
CA VAL A 117 -3.44 0.20 9.37
C VAL A 117 -2.72 0.60 8.09
N VAL A 118 -1.69 -0.15 7.71
CA VAL A 118 -1.12 -0.05 6.36
C VAL A 118 -2.09 -0.70 5.38
N SER A 119 -2.49 0.05 4.35
CA SER A 119 -3.41 -0.43 3.32
C SER A 119 -3.24 0.39 2.03
N TYR A 120 -4.28 0.49 1.22
CA TYR A 120 -4.27 1.23 -0.04
C TYR A 120 -5.06 2.53 0.06
N ALA A 121 -4.65 3.54 -0.71
CA ALA A 121 -5.36 4.81 -0.79
C ALA A 121 -6.78 4.67 -1.34
N THR A 122 -7.07 3.57 -2.02
CA THR A 122 -8.40 3.22 -2.57
C THR A 122 -9.29 2.46 -1.59
N SER A 123 -8.77 2.00 -0.46
CA SER A 123 -9.56 1.22 0.51
C SER A 123 -10.82 1.94 1.00
N PRO A 124 -10.82 3.26 1.28
CA PRO A 124 -12.04 3.97 1.67
C PRO A 124 -13.14 3.93 0.59
N ALA A 125 -12.77 3.99 -0.68
CA ALA A 125 -13.73 3.87 -1.80
C ALA A 125 -14.31 2.45 -1.87
N ALA A 126 -13.48 1.42 -1.70
CA ALA A 126 -13.92 0.03 -1.68
C ALA A 126 -14.93 -0.24 -0.56
N GLU A 127 -14.72 0.34 0.61
CA GLU A 127 -15.66 0.20 1.73
C GLU A 127 -17.04 0.80 1.43
N VAL A 128 -17.10 1.95 0.77
CA VAL A 128 -18.37 2.53 0.33
C VAL A 128 -19.04 1.66 -0.73
N PHE A 129 -18.28 1.18 -1.70
CA PHE A 129 -18.80 0.36 -2.81
C PHE A 129 -19.39 -0.97 -2.33
N TYR A 130 -18.74 -1.66 -1.41
CA TYR A 130 -19.20 -2.95 -0.88
C TYR A 130 -20.15 -2.82 0.32
N SER A 131 -20.42 -1.62 0.79
CA SER A 131 -21.35 -1.44 1.89
C SER A 131 -22.77 -1.85 1.48
N LYS A 132 -23.44 -2.60 2.36
CA LYS A 132 -24.88 -2.89 2.22
C LYS A 132 -25.74 -1.65 2.51
N GLU A 133 -25.20 -0.69 3.24
CA GLU A 133 -25.85 0.58 3.55
C GLU A 133 -25.44 1.63 2.53
N LYS A 134 -26.33 2.57 2.24
CA LYS A 134 -25.98 3.74 1.41
C LYS A 134 -25.15 4.71 2.22
N LEU A 135 -23.83 4.55 2.17
CA LEU A 135 -22.91 5.47 2.83
C LEU A 135 -22.73 6.73 2.00
N SER A 136 -22.90 7.89 2.63
CA SER A 136 -22.60 9.20 2.01
C SER A 136 -21.10 9.52 2.07
N ASP A 137 -20.39 8.94 3.05
CA ASP A 137 -18.96 9.10 3.28
C ASP A 137 -18.32 7.78 3.71
N ALA A 138 -17.03 7.62 3.44
CA ALA A 138 -16.29 6.43 3.82
C ALA A 138 -16.06 6.39 5.35
N PRO A 139 -16.17 5.21 5.99
CA PRO A 139 -15.92 5.06 7.43
C PRO A 139 -14.45 5.22 7.81
N THR A 140 -13.58 5.08 6.83
CA THR A 140 -12.12 5.28 6.97
C THR A 140 -11.65 6.42 6.08
N ALA A 141 -10.41 6.85 6.29
CA ALA A 141 -9.73 7.80 5.41
C ALA A 141 -8.22 7.52 5.38
N ASN A 142 -7.55 8.12 4.41
CA ASN A 142 -6.11 8.02 4.26
C ASN A 142 -5.39 8.95 5.24
N LEU A 143 -4.23 8.52 5.69
CA LEU A 143 -3.30 9.30 6.48
C LEU A 143 -2.01 9.45 5.69
N LEU A 144 -1.98 10.45 4.81
CA LEU A 144 -0.88 10.71 3.87
C LEU A 144 0.22 11.54 4.55
N LEU A 145 1.05 10.88 5.31
CA LEU A 145 2.21 11.52 5.95
C LEU A 145 3.46 11.35 5.07
N PRO A 146 4.41 12.30 5.07
CA PRO A 146 5.72 12.08 4.46
C PRO A 146 6.38 10.80 4.99
N GLY A 147 6.83 9.93 4.10
CA GLY A 147 7.40 8.63 4.45
C GLY A 147 6.39 7.49 4.58
N THR A 148 5.10 7.71 4.26
CA THR A 148 4.08 6.65 4.35
C THR A 148 3.50 6.24 3.00
N VAL A 149 3.80 6.95 1.93
CA VAL A 149 3.16 6.76 0.63
C VAL A 149 4.11 6.07 -0.35
N PHE A 150 3.77 4.87 -0.77
CA PHE A 150 4.51 4.14 -1.81
C PHE A 150 3.64 3.95 -3.05
N ARG A 151 4.10 4.39 -4.23
CA ARG A 151 3.43 4.11 -5.49
C ARG A 151 3.81 2.71 -5.98
N GLN A 152 2.87 1.79 -5.89
CA GLN A 152 2.99 0.43 -6.42
C GLN A 152 2.53 0.43 -7.88
N VAL A 153 3.35 -0.12 -8.77
CA VAL A 153 3.00 -0.36 -10.18
C VAL A 153 3.02 -1.86 -10.40
N GLU A 154 1.92 -2.40 -10.87
CA GLU A 154 1.79 -3.80 -11.20
C GLU A 154 1.95 -4.03 -12.70
N GLY A 155 2.56 -5.12 -13.08
CA GLY A 155 2.84 -5.38 -14.47
C GLY A 155 2.91 -6.85 -14.83
N ALA A 156 2.84 -7.11 -16.14
CA ALA A 156 3.00 -8.42 -16.71
C ALA A 156 4.22 -8.45 -17.64
N ALA A 157 4.97 -9.53 -17.60
CA ALA A 157 6.15 -9.74 -18.44
C ALA A 157 6.18 -11.13 -19.04
N LEU A 158 6.86 -11.26 -20.18
CA LEU A 158 7.13 -12.56 -20.79
C LEU A 158 8.23 -13.28 -20.02
N VAL A 159 7.96 -14.52 -19.65
CA VAL A 159 8.98 -15.36 -19.03
C VAL A 159 9.89 -15.93 -20.11
N LYS A 160 11.20 -15.74 -19.94
CA LYS A 160 12.21 -16.31 -20.86
C LYS A 160 12.11 -17.85 -20.86
N GLY A 161 12.00 -18.45 -22.04
CA GLY A 161 11.85 -19.90 -22.18
C GLY A 161 10.41 -20.43 -21.98
N GLY A 162 9.43 -19.53 -21.85
CA GLY A 162 8.00 -19.91 -21.83
C GLY A 162 7.62 -20.64 -23.14
N LYS A 163 6.75 -21.65 -23.04
CA LYS A 163 6.39 -22.51 -24.18
C LYS A 163 5.51 -21.81 -25.21
N GLU A 164 4.68 -20.86 -24.78
CA GLU A 164 3.68 -20.17 -25.59
C GLU A 164 3.88 -18.63 -25.63
N PRO A 165 5.03 -18.14 -26.16
CA PRO A 165 5.34 -16.70 -26.09
C PRO A 165 4.34 -15.82 -26.85
N LYS A 166 3.77 -16.31 -27.97
CA LYS A 166 2.75 -15.56 -28.74
C LYS A 166 1.45 -15.42 -27.95
N LEU A 167 0.98 -16.49 -27.32
CA LEU A 167 -0.22 -16.45 -26.47
C LEU A 167 -0.01 -15.55 -25.27
N ALA A 168 1.15 -15.61 -24.63
CA ALA A 168 1.50 -14.72 -23.51
C ALA A 168 1.52 -13.23 -23.94
N GLN A 169 2.03 -12.92 -25.14
CA GLN A 169 1.95 -11.56 -25.69
C GLN A 169 0.49 -11.11 -25.91
N GLN A 170 -0.35 -11.97 -26.49
CA GLN A 170 -1.78 -11.68 -26.67
C GLN A 170 -2.48 -11.46 -25.33
N PHE A 171 -2.15 -12.25 -24.31
CA PHE A 171 -2.70 -12.08 -22.98
C PHE A 171 -2.29 -10.75 -22.34
N ILE A 172 -1.01 -10.34 -22.46
CA ILE A 172 -0.57 -9.04 -21.97
C ILE A 172 -1.28 -7.90 -22.72
N ALA A 173 -1.45 -8.02 -24.05
CA ALA A 173 -2.21 -7.05 -24.83
C ALA A 173 -3.68 -6.98 -24.38
N PHE A 174 -4.31 -8.11 -24.08
CA PHE A 174 -5.65 -8.18 -23.52
C PHE A 174 -5.76 -7.50 -22.15
N LEU A 175 -4.82 -7.71 -21.24
CA LEU A 175 -4.78 -7.03 -19.95
C LEU A 175 -4.73 -5.49 -20.07
N ARG A 176 -4.19 -4.99 -21.18
CA ARG A 176 -4.11 -3.56 -21.48
C ARG A 176 -5.26 -3.04 -22.38
N SER A 177 -6.18 -3.90 -22.75
CA SER A 177 -7.37 -3.49 -23.52
C SER A 177 -8.35 -2.70 -22.69
N ASP A 178 -9.18 -1.90 -23.38
CA ASP A 178 -10.27 -1.14 -22.74
C ASP A 178 -11.20 -2.01 -21.87
N ALA A 179 -11.45 -3.25 -22.31
CA ALA A 179 -12.32 -4.17 -21.59
C ALA A 179 -11.79 -4.48 -20.20
N VAL A 180 -10.48 -4.76 -20.06
CA VAL A 180 -9.87 -5.05 -18.77
C VAL A 180 -9.61 -3.77 -17.98
N GLN A 181 -9.09 -2.73 -18.65
CA GLN A 181 -8.69 -1.50 -17.97
C GLN A 181 -9.89 -0.77 -17.31
N LYS A 182 -11.09 -0.88 -17.89
CA LYS A 182 -12.33 -0.35 -17.30
C LYS A 182 -12.78 -1.11 -16.04
N ASP A 183 -12.43 -2.38 -15.92
CA ASP A 183 -12.77 -3.20 -14.77
C ASP A 183 -11.81 -3.02 -13.58
N ILE A 184 -10.56 -2.59 -13.83
CA ILE A 184 -9.53 -2.43 -12.80
C ILE A 184 -10.02 -1.59 -11.61
N PRO A 185 -10.65 -0.42 -11.78
CA PRO A 185 -11.03 0.42 -10.64
C PRO A 185 -11.92 -0.30 -9.62
N THR A 186 -12.91 -1.06 -10.06
CA THR A 186 -13.90 -1.68 -9.17
C THR A 186 -13.67 -3.18 -8.91
N ARG A 187 -12.73 -3.80 -9.61
CA ARG A 187 -12.36 -5.22 -9.41
C ARG A 187 -11.04 -5.39 -8.68
N MET A 188 -10.08 -4.49 -8.94
CA MET A 188 -8.75 -4.55 -8.35
C MET A 188 -8.50 -3.45 -7.32
N TRP A 189 -9.32 -2.40 -7.31
CA TRP A 189 -9.15 -1.20 -6.47
C TRP A 189 -7.80 -0.52 -6.69
N MET A 190 -7.38 -0.53 -7.96
CA MET A 190 -6.18 0.12 -8.46
C MET A 190 -6.57 1.17 -9.53
N TYR A 191 -5.64 2.01 -9.89
CA TYR A 191 -5.78 2.93 -11.00
C TYR A 191 -5.34 2.27 -12.28
N PRO A 192 -6.10 2.35 -13.38
CA PRO A 192 -5.71 1.75 -14.66
C PRO A 192 -4.43 2.40 -15.18
N ALA A 193 -3.51 1.60 -15.74
CA ALA A 193 -2.28 2.09 -16.32
C ALA A 193 -2.48 2.82 -17.66
N MET A 194 -3.56 2.52 -18.35
CA MET A 194 -3.86 3.12 -19.66
C MET A 194 -4.55 4.47 -19.51
N ASP A 195 -4.28 5.38 -20.46
CA ASP A 195 -4.91 6.70 -20.52
C ASP A 195 -6.38 6.60 -20.94
N GLY A 196 -7.16 7.64 -20.56
CA GLY A 196 -8.55 7.81 -21.01
C GLY A 196 -9.58 6.90 -20.33
N VAL A 197 -9.17 6.06 -19.39
CA VAL A 197 -10.10 5.23 -18.61
C VAL A 197 -10.76 6.07 -17.52
N ALA A 198 -12.09 6.15 -17.56
CA ALA A 198 -12.86 6.84 -16.53
C ALA A 198 -12.87 5.99 -15.25
N LEU A 199 -12.74 6.67 -14.11
CA LEU A 199 -12.90 6.04 -12.80
C LEU A 199 -14.38 6.00 -12.41
N ASP A 200 -14.78 4.97 -11.67
CA ASP A 200 -16.09 4.93 -11.05
C ASP A 200 -16.29 6.12 -10.10
N PRO A 201 -17.49 6.73 -10.02
CA PRO A 201 -17.79 7.85 -9.12
C PRO A 201 -17.44 7.60 -7.64
N VAL A 202 -17.40 6.33 -7.19
CA VAL A 202 -17.00 5.97 -5.84
C VAL A 202 -15.54 6.37 -5.53
N TYR A 203 -14.70 6.56 -6.55
CA TYR A 203 -13.33 7.01 -6.41
C TYR A 203 -13.18 8.43 -5.84
N LYS A 204 -14.28 9.19 -5.69
CA LYS A 204 -14.29 10.42 -4.89
C LYS A 204 -13.86 10.19 -3.43
N HIS A 205 -13.96 8.94 -2.93
CA HIS A 205 -13.52 8.53 -1.61
C HIS A 205 -12.09 7.96 -1.58
N ALA A 206 -11.47 7.80 -2.75
CA ALA A 206 -10.08 7.38 -2.89
C ALA A 206 -9.19 8.61 -3.08
N GLU A 207 -8.21 8.76 -2.24
CA GLU A 207 -7.25 9.86 -2.35
C GLU A 207 -6.12 9.47 -3.29
N GLN A 208 -5.84 10.30 -4.29
CA GLN A 208 -4.65 10.14 -5.13
C GLN A 208 -3.56 11.09 -4.61
N PRO A 209 -2.52 10.56 -3.95
CA PRO A 209 -1.47 11.39 -3.37
C PRO A 209 -0.75 12.22 -4.43
N ALA A 210 -0.49 13.49 -4.12
CA ALA A 210 0.27 14.39 -5.01
C ALA A 210 1.77 14.04 -5.05
N ALA A 211 2.28 13.35 -4.02
CA ALA A 211 3.67 12.91 -3.91
C ALA A 211 3.74 11.51 -3.30
N HIS A 212 4.85 10.85 -3.48
CA HIS A 212 5.11 9.52 -2.92
C HIS A 212 6.59 9.32 -2.59
N ASP A 213 6.86 8.45 -1.63
CA ASP A 213 8.19 8.14 -1.10
C ASP A 213 8.71 6.79 -1.67
N THR A 214 8.56 6.58 -2.97
CA THR A 214 8.95 5.33 -3.63
C THR A 214 10.39 5.41 -4.10
N PRO A 215 11.29 4.54 -3.60
CA PRO A 215 12.64 4.42 -4.14
C PRO A 215 12.63 4.02 -5.61
N ASP A 216 13.68 4.33 -6.34
CA ASP A 216 13.86 3.83 -7.70
C ASP A 216 14.02 2.30 -7.73
N SER A 217 13.72 1.71 -8.91
CA SER A 217 13.72 0.25 -9.09
C SER A 217 15.09 -0.40 -8.86
N ALA A 218 16.19 0.29 -9.18
CA ALA A 218 17.54 -0.23 -9.01
C ALA A 218 17.90 -0.30 -7.52
N THR A 219 17.55 0.73 -6.75
CA THR A 219 17.71 0.76 -5.28
C THR A 219 16.89 -0.35 -4.62
N LEU A 220 15.62 -0.52 -5.02
CA LEU A 220 14.78 -1.60 -4.50
C LEU A 220 15.38 -2.97 -4.80
N ALA A 221 15.76 -3.22 -6.05
CA ALA A 221 16.35 -4.49 -6.47
C ALA A 221 17.64 -4.83 -5.70
N ALA A 222 18.48 -3.82 -5.44
CA ALA A 222 19.75 -4.01 -4.75
C ALA A 222 19.60 -4.20 -3.23
N LYS A 223 18.63 -3.52 -2.59
CA LYS A 223 18.62 -3.35 -1.13
C LYS A 223 17.46 -4.02 -0.41
N GLN A 224 16.35 -4.32 -1.07
CA GLN A 224 15.14 -4.83 -0.40
C GLN A 224 15.40 -6.06 0.48
N ARG A 225 16.24 -7.01 0.05
CA ARG A 225 16.55 -8.21 0.83
C ARG A 225 17.28 -7.86 2.15
N ALA A 226 18.23 -6.93 2.09
CA ALA A 226 18.96 -6.46 3.26
C ALA A 226 18.06 -5.70 4.22
N TRP A 227 17.18 -4.84 3.68
CA TRP A 227 16.20 -4.09 4.46
C TRP A 227 15.21 -4.99 5.20
N VAL A 228 14.64 -5.98 4.50
CA VAL A 228 13.73 -6.96 5.12
C VAL A 228 14.44 -7.74 6.23
N GLY A 229 15.68 -8.19 6.00
CA GLY A 229 16.46 -8.89 7.01
C GLY A 229 16.79 -8.01 8.23
N ARG A 230 17.12 -6.73 8.02
CA ARG A 230 17.37 -5.78 9.12
C ARG A 230 16.07 -5.48 9.88
N TRP A 231 14.97 -5.25 9.18
CA TRP A 231 13.67 -5.01 9.79
C TRP A 231 13.23 -6.19 10.67
N ALA A 232 13.40 -7.43 10.20
CA ALA A 232 13.07 -8.61 10.99
C ALA A 232 13.86 -8.69 12.30
N ARG A 233 15.13 -8.33 12.27
CA ARG A 233 15.96 -8.25 13.49
C ARG A 233 15.52 -7.13 14.44
N VAL A 234 15.13 -5.97 13.90
CA VAL A 234 14.75 -4.79 14.70
C VAL A 234 13.35 -4.97 15.29
N VAL A 235 12.39 -5.54 14.53
CA VAL A 235 10.97 -5.52 14.90
C VAL A 235 10.48 -6.85 15.46
N LEU A 236 10.91 -7.99 14.88
CA LEU A 236 10.39 -9.31 15.29
C LEU A 236 11.23 -9.99 16.38
N LYS A 237 12.53 -9.72 16.42
CA LYS A 237 13.41 -10.27 17.47
C LYS A 237 13.50 -9.27 18.63
N SER A 238 12.46 -9.21 19.45
CA SER A 238 12.54 -8.58 20.76
C SER A 238 13.03 -9.63 21.77
N GLY A 239 14.24 -9.43 22.28
CA GLY A 239 14.71 -10.04 23.51
C GLY A 239 15.31 -11.45 23.36
N VAL A 240 16.60 -11.53 23.21
CA VAL A 240 17.44 -12.39 24.02
C VAL A 240 18.27 -11.48 24.90
#